data_313afed82e31fab887ef12a12deced96
#
_entry.id   313afed82e31fab887ef12a12deced96
#
_cell.length_a   1.000
_cell.length_b   1.000
_cell.length_c   1.000
_cell.angle_alpha   90.00
_cell.angle_beta   90.00
_cell.angle_gamma   90.00
#
_symmetry.space_group_name_H-M   'P 1'
#
loop_
_entity.id
_entity.type
_entity.pdbx_description
1 polymer ?
#
loop_
_entity_poly.entity_id
_entity_poly.type
_entity_poly.pdbx_seq_one_letter_code
_entity_poly.pdbx_strand_id
1 'polypeptide(L)'
;MKNIKLLLLTIVLAQTTSAQSVGKYAGEFMAIGVGGRALGLGGAYTAIANDATAGYWNPAGLVRINYPEVMLMHDERYASLINYDFASVAIPYGADVSLGLSIIRLGVDGIPDTRNAWIDNNGNGVFDNVDRLDYDKISYFTSADWAMYLTYSIKVDEDFSYGANIKFIRRDLADQSAIGIGFDVGILYSPFTDFFIGLNGQDLTTTLVSWSTGRNELISPTMKLGSAYFLDFFGGRFAPTFDVDIRFENRKFASIANVGPISLDPHLGMEYEFSNLVALRLGYNDVKQVSIGAGVHLRKLDIDYSFARFGNRELDDTHRISLRFILQEERYLRSPE
;
A
#
# COMPACT_ATOMS: atom_id res chain seq x y z
N MET A 1 20.74 14.94 24.47
CA MET A 1 20.93 14.73 23.02
C MET A 1 21.99 13.70 22.65
N LYS A 2 23.16 13.59 23.31
CA LYS A 2 24.18 12.55 23.01
C LYS A 2 23.67 11.10 23.23
N ASN A 3 22.89 10.87 24.29
CA ASN A 3 22.42 9.53 24.68
C ASN A 3 21.30 8.99 23.75
N ILE A 4 20.51 9.87 23.12
CA ILE A 4 19.46 9.49 22.15
C ILE A 4 20.08 9.03 20.83
N LYS A 5 21.17 9.68 20.39
CA LYS A 5 21.90 9.28 19.18
C LYS A 5 22.56 7.88 19.33
N LEU A 6 23.04 7.57 20.55
CA LEU A 6 23.64 6.27 20.85
C LEU A 6 22.57 5.16 20.93
N LEU A 7 21.36 5.48 21.44
CA LEU A 7 20.24 4.54 21.52
C LEU A 7 19.69 4.19 20.13
N LEU A 8 19.56 5.20 19.24
CA LEU A 8 19.15 4.98 17.85
C LEU A 8 20.18 4.16 17.07
N LEU A 9 21.47 4.39 17.29
CA LEU A 9 22.55 3.61 16.65
C LEU A 9 22.58 2.16 17.13
N THR A 10 22.30 1.90 18.40
CA THR A 10 22.23 0.53 18.96
C THR A 10 21.00 -0.23 18.49
N ILE A 11 19.86 0.41 18.26
CA ILE A 11 18.67 -0.23 17.70
C ILE A 11 18.90 -0.66 16.24
N VAL A 12 19.61 0.15 15.45
CA VAL A 12 19.95 -0.19 14.04
C VAL A 12 20.97 -1.33 13.97
N LEU A 13 21.91 -1.43 14.91
CA LEU A 13 22.95 -2.48 14.94
C LEU A 13 22.47 -3.83 15.49
N ALA A 14 21.38 -3.87 16.25
CA ALA A 14 20.86 -5.11 16.85
C ALA A 14 20.12 -6.04 15.86
N GLN A 15 19.85 -5.61 14.64
CA GLN A 15 19.09 -6.37 13.62
C GLN A 15 19.93 -7.29 12.72
N THR A 16 21.25 -7.44 12.95
CA THR A 16 22.13 -8.11 11.98
C THR A 16 22.39 -9.59 12.22
N THR A 17 21.68 -10.26 13.13
CA THR A 17 21.97 -11.67 13.44
C THR A 17 20.72 -12.53 13.39
N SER A 18 20.28 -12.92 12.19
CA SER A 18 19.64 -14.22 11.90
C SER A 18 19.26 -14.27 10.42
N ALA A 19 20.13 -14.82 9.60
CA ALA A 19 19.77 -15.24 8.24
C ALA A 19 18.98 -16.55 8.30
N GLN A 20 17.78 -16.54 8.85
CA GLN A 20 16.80 -17.56 8.52
C GLN A 20 16.32 -17.27 7.11
N SER A 21 16.16 -18.30 6.27
CA SER A 21 15.52 -18.19 4.96
C SER A 21 14.03 -17.95 5.20
N VAL A 22 13.69 -16.69 5.44
CA VAL A 22 12.30 -16.24 5.64
C VAL A 22 11.64 -16.16 4.28
N GLY A 23 10.40 -16.63 4.18
CA GLY A 23 9.61 -16.51 2.94
C GLY A 23 9.50 -15.03 2.55
N LYS A 24 10.09 -14.65 1.40
CA LYS A 24 10.25 -13.26 0.95
C LYS A 24 8.95 -12.58 0.50
N TYR A 25 7.83 -13.29 0.49
CA TYR A 25 6.60 -12.82 -0.17
C TYR A 25 5.41 -12.67 0.77
N ALA A 26 5.61 -12.72 2.07
CA ALA A 26 4.52 -12.69 3.06
C ALA A 26 3.70 -11.39 3.02
N GLY A 27 4.29 -10.27 2.62
CA GLY A 27 3.68 -8.94 2.60
C GLY A 27 3.35 -8.38 1.22
N GLU A 28 3.60 -9.12 0.13
CA GLU A 28 3.49 -8.56 -1.24
C GLU A 28 2.08 -8.08 -1.60
N PHE A 29 1.02 -8.67 -1.03
CA PHE A 29 -0.34 -8.19 -1.26
C PHE A 29 -0.57 -6.77 -0.71
N MET A 30 0.17 -6.37 0.33
CA MET A 30 0.13 -5.01 0.87
C MET A 30 1.01 -4.04 0.09
N ALA A 31 1.95 -4.51 -0.73
CA ALA A 31 2.83 -3.65 -1.52
C ALA A 31 2.19 -3.16 -2.84
N ILE A 32 0.98 -3.63 -3.17
CA ILE A 32 0.27 -3.29 -4.41
C ILE A 32 -0.05 -1.79 -4.50
N GLY A 33 -0.35 -1.15 -3.37
CA GLY A 33 -0.77 0.25 -3.30
C GLY A 33 -2.28 0.43 -3.34
N VAL A 34 -2.79 1.56 -2.85
CA VAL A 34 -4.21 1.87 -2.73
C VAL A 34 -4.54 3.29 -3.21
N GLY A 35 -5.77 3.48 -3.71
CA GLY A 35 -6.25 4.77 -4.20
C GLY A 35 -5.87 5.07 -5.66
N GLY A 36 -6.86 5.37 -6.50
CA GLY A 36 -6.66 5.66 -7.92
C GLY A 36 -5.74 6.85 -8.16
N ARG A 37 -5.77 7.87 -7.29
CA ARG A 37 -4.87 9.02 -7.33
C ARG A 37 -3.41 8.61 -7.14
N ALA A 38 -3.10 7.90 -6.07
CA ALA A 38 -1.74 7.49 -5.74
C ALA A 38 -1.17 6.49 -6.76
N LEU A 39 -2.00 5.55 -7.22
CA LEU A 39 -1.61 4.57 -8.24
C LEU A 39 -1.45 5.20 -9.62
N GLY A 40 -2.21 6.26 -9.93
CA GLY A 40 -2.00 7.10 -11.13
C GLY A 40 -0.65 7.82 -11.12
N LEU A 41 -0.09 8.09 -9.95
CA LEU A 41 1.24 8.67 -9.73
C LEU A 41 2.35 7.62 -9.60
N GLY A 42 2.07 6.34 -9.94
CA GLY A 42 3.04 5.26 -9.82
C GLY A 42 3.44 4.93 -8.39
N GLY A 43 2.66 5.34 -7.39
CA GLY A 43 2.96 5.15 -5.97
C GLY A 43 3.90 6.22 -5.37
N ALA A 44 4.28 7.26 -6.11
CA ALA A 44 5.02 8.41 -5.58
C ALA A 44 4.09 9.33 -4.77
N TYR A 45 3.70 8.91 -3.57
CA TYR A 45 2.63 9.54 -2.79
C TYR A 45 2.97 9.81 -1.31
N THR A 46 4.10 9.34 -0.82
CA THR A 46 4.50 9.43 0.60
C THR A 46 4.55 10.88 1.14
N ALA A 47 4.92 11.85 0.30
CA ALA A 47 5.01 13.26 0.68
C ALA A 47 3.68 14.02 0.54
N ILE A 48 2.73 13.52 -0.26
CA ILE A 48 1.49 14.21 -0.59
C ILE A 48 0.23 13.48 -0.12
N ALA A 49 0.37 12.41 0.63
CA ALA A 49 -0.75 11.70 1.24
C ALA A 49 -1.55 12.68 2.14
N ASN A 50 -2.76 13.01 1.71
CA ASN A 50 -3.61 14.02 2.37
C ASN A 50 -5.11 13.68 2.29
N ASP A 51 -5.42 12.41 2.18
CA ASP A 51 -6.77 11.87 2.11
C ASP A 51 -6.90 10.59 2.95
N ALA A 52 -8.05 9.91 2.90
CA ALA A 52 -8.31 8.72 3.69
C ALA A 52 -7.38 7.52 3.34
N THR A 53 -6.55 7.58 2.27
CA THR A 53 -5.52 6.59 1.97
C THR A 53 -4.21 6.83 2.73
N ALA A 54 -4.09 7.97 3.44
CA ALA A 54 -2.87 8.33 4.15
C ALA A 54 -2.47 7.27 5.20
N GLY A 55 -3.42 6.58 5.81
CA GLY A 55 -3.12 5.47 6.72
C GLY A 55 -2.23 4.39 6.09
N TYR A 56 -2.34 4.17 4.80
CA TYR A 56 -1.49 3.25 4.06
C TYR A 56 -0.18 3.89 3.58
N TRP A 57 -0.26 5.09 2.94
CA TRP A 57 0.90 5.70 2.27
C TRP A 57 1.86 6.40 3.22
N ASN A 58 1.31 7.20 4.13
CA ASN A 58 2.05 7.89 5.19
C ASN A 58 1.07 8.31 6.29
N PRO A 59 1.04 7.66 7.44
CA PRO A 59 0.08 7.97 8.50
C PRO A 59 0.14 9.41 8.98
N ALA A 60 1.29 10.09 8.85
CA ALA A 60 1.42 11.51 9.19
C ALA A 60 0.54 12.42 8.33
N GLY A 61 0.20 12.00 7.12
CA GLY A 61 -0.60 12.78 6.19
C GLY A 61 -2.07 12.86 6.53
N LEU A 62 -2.58 11.94 7.37
CA LEU A 62 -4.00 11.87 7.70
C LEU A 62 -4.49 13.12 8.45
N VAL A 63 -3.62 13.81 9.15
CA VAL A 63 -3.97 15.06 9.84
C VAL A 63 -4.33 16.21 8.89
N ARG A 64 -4.05 16.08 7.60
CA ARG A 64 -4.36 17.10 6.58
C ARG A 64 -5.80 17.10 6.10
N ILE A 65 -6.61 16.10 6.47
CA ILE A 65 -8.04 16.12 6.16
C ILE A 65 -8.76 17.14 7.06
N ASN A 66 -9.70 17.88 6.48
CA ASN A 66 -10.49 18.87 7.21
C ASN A 66 -11.91 18.39 7.55
N TYR A 67 -12.37 17.34 6.89
CA TYR A 67 -13.68 16.74 7.09
C TYR A 67 -13.54 15.22 7.19
N PRO A 68 -14.50 14.52 7.81
CA PRO A 68 -14.55 13.09 7.72
C PRO A 68 -14.66 12.63 6.26
N GLU A 69 -13.90 11.59 5.93
CA GLU A 69 -13.85 11.02 4.59
C GLU A 69 -14.07 9.51 4.63
N VAL A 70 -14.73 9.00 3.61
CA VAL A 70 -14.83 7.57 3.31
C VAL A 70 -14.28 7.35 1.92
N MET A 71 -13.35 6.41 1.76
CA MET A 71 -12.82 6.03 0.45
C MET A 71 -13.04 4.55 0.19
N LEU A 72 -13.42 4.24 -1.05
CA LEU A 72 -13.57 2.90 -1.59
C LEU A 72 -12.74 2.79 -2.87
N MET A 73 -12.04 1.68 -3.07
CA MET A 73 -11.35 1.37 -4.32
C MET A 73 -11.58 -0.08 -4.70
N HIS A 74 -11.72 -0.31 -6.00
CA HIS A 74 -11.73 -1.61 -6.62
C HIS A 74 -10.67 -1.65 -7.73
N ASP A 75 -9.86 -2.70 -7.75
CA ASP A 75 -8.79 -2.96 -8.72
C ASP A 75 -8.91 -4.41 -9.22
N GLU A 76 -9.24 -4.56 -10.50
CA GLU A 76 -9.25 -5.84 -11.20
C GLU A 76 -7.90 -6.08 -11.86
N ARG A 77 -7.34 -7.26 -11.58
CA ARG A 77 -6.03 -7.65 -12.09
C ARG A 77 -6.10 -8.97 -12.82
N TYR A 78 -5.27 -9.12 -13.86
CA TYR A 78 -5.13 -10.36 -14.61
C TYR A 78 -6.46 -10.90 -15.13
N ALA A 79 -7.21 -10.04 -15.88
CA ALA A 79 -8.52 -10.38 -16.43
C ALA A 79 -9.53 -10.82 -15.34
N SER A 80 -9.60 -10.07 -14.24
CA SER A 80 -10.50 -10.31 -13.08
C SER A 80 -10.20 -11.61 -12.31
N LEU A 81 -9.04 -12.23 -12.50
CA LEU A 81 -8.63 -13.38 -11.70
C LEU A 81 -8.34 -13.01 -10.25
N ILE A 82 -7.82 -11.81 -10.02
CA ILE A 82 -7.50 -11.27 -8.70
C ILE A 82 -8.28 -9.99 -8.47
N ASN A 83 -9.05 -9.96 -7.39
CA ASN A 83 -9.75 -8.78 -6.91
C ASN A 83 -8.97 -8.14 -5.77
N TYR A 84 -8.70 -6.84 -5.88
CA TYR A 84 -8.02 -6.07 -4.85
C TYR A 84 -8.87 -4.87 -4.46
N ASP A 85 -9.41 -4.95 -3.25
CA ASP A 85 -10.36 -3.99 -2.71
C ASP A 85 -9.73 -3.20 -1.56
N PHE A 86 -10.06 -1.93 -1.47
CA PHE A 86 -9.68 -1.06 -0.36
C PHE A 86 -10.88 -0.26 0.11
N ALA A 87 -11.01 -0.17 1.43
CA ALA A 87 -11.98 0.73 2.07
C ALA A 87 -11.30 1.45 3.22
N SER A 88 -11.59 2.74 3.40
CA SER A 88 -11.09 3.50 4.54
C SER A 88 -12.08 4.55 5.03
N VAL A 89 -11.99 4.86 6.31
CA VAL A 89 -12.67 5.97 6.97
C VAL A 89 -11.60 6.78 7.70
N ALA A 90 -11.64 8.09 7.53
CA ALA A 90 -10.75 9.01 8.20
C ALA A 90 -11.56 10.14 8.84
N ILE A 91 -11.23 10.51 10.08
CA ILE A 91 -12.00 11.46 10.87
C ILE A 91 -11.02 12.45 11.53
N PRO A 92 -11.14 13.77 11.28
CA PRO A 92 -10.45 14.77 12.07
C PRO A 92 -11.02 14.78 13.50
N TYR A 93 -10.15 14.86 14.49
CA TYR A 93 -10.51 14.87 15.91
C TYR A 93 -9.81 16.05 16.60
N GLY A 94 -10.57 17.12 16.87
CA GLY A 94 -10.02 18.39 17.34
C GLY A 94 -9.16 19.10 16.28
N ALA A 95 -8.31 20.03 16.72
CA ALA A 95 -7.48 20.84 15.83
C ALA A 95 -6.33 20.05 15.20
N ASP A 96 -5.67 19.20 15.98
CA ASP A 96 -4.35 18.66 15.62
C ASP A 96 -4.31 17.14 15.38
N VAL A 97 -5.41 16.43 15.61
CA VAL A 97 -5.42 14.96 15.54
C VAL A 97 -6.33 14.48 14.42
N SER A 98 -6.00 13.35 13.83
CA SER A 98 -6.89 12.54 12.98
C SER A 98 -6.78 11.06 13.32
N LEU A 99 -7.91 10.38 13.19
CA LEU A 99 -8.03 8.94 13.36
C LEU A 99 -8.45 8.30 12.03
N GLY A 100 -7.91 7.13 11.74
CA GLY A 100 -8.25 6.39 10.53
C GLY A 100 -8.40 4.90 10.76
N LEU A 101 -9.28 4.29 9.96
CA LEU A 101 -9.42 2.86 9.82
C LEU A 101 -9.37 2.54 8.33
N SER A 102 -8.46 1.66 7.93
CA SER A 102 -8.34 1.22 6.54
C SER A 102 -8.33 -0.31 6.48
N ILE A 103 -8.93 -0.86 5.45
CA ILE A 103 -9.01 -2.31 5.21
C ILE A 103 -8.62 -2.56 3.75
N ILE A 104 -7.73 -3.52 3.55
CA ILE A 104 -7.33 -4.07 2.26
C ILE A 104 -7.80 -5.52 2.20
N ARG A 105 -8.34 -5.93 1.05
CA ARG A 105 -8.61 -7.32 0.71
C ARG A 105 -8.00 -7.66 -0.65
N LEU A 106 -7.19 -8.71 -0.71
CA LEU A 106 -6.81 -9.36 -1.94
C LEU A 106 -7.50 -10.73 -1.98
N GLY A 107 -8.28 -11.01 -3.02
CA GLY A 107 -9.05 -12.24 -3.15
C GLY A 107 -8.84 -12.92 -4.49
N VAL A 108 -8.76 -14.24 -4.46
CA VAL A 108 -8.79 -15.14 -5.63
C VAL A 108 -9.88 -16.17 -5.38
N ASP A 109 -10.91 -16.14 -6.21
CA ASP A 109 -12.06 -17.04 -6.08
C ASP A 109 -11.97 -18.18 -7.12
N GLY A 110 -12.65 -19.29 -6.83
CA GLY A 110 -12.80 -20.37 -7.77
C GLY A 110 -11.50 -21.14 -8.09
N ILE A 111 -10.59 -21.24 -7.12
CA ILE A 111 -9.35 -22.02 -7.29
C ILE A 111 -9.71 -23.51 -7.27
N PRO A 112 -9.40 -24.29 -8.35
CA PRO A 112 -9.76 -25.69 -8.40
C PRO A 112 -8.92 -26.52 -7.45
N ASP A 113 -9.58 -27.31 -6.59
CA ASP A 113 -8.97 -28.31 -5.73
C ASP A 113 -9.08 -29.68 -6.36
N THR A 114 -7.97 -30.22 -6.84
CA THR A 114 -7.87 -31.50 -7.52
C THR A 114 -7.39 -32.63 -6.62
N ARG A 115 -7.16 -32.39 -5.34
CA ARG A 115 -6.61 -33.39 -4.39
C ARG A 115 -7.44 -34.68 -4.32
N ASN A 116 -8.77 -34.57 -4.38
CA ASN A 116 -9.71 -35.68 -4.35
C ASN A 116 -10.12 -36.17 -5.76
N ALA A 117 -9.69 -35.45 -6.79
CA ALA A 117 -10.06 -35.75 -8.18
C ALA A 117 -9.01 -36.61 -8.91
N TRP A 118 -7.83 -36.79 -8.33
CA TRP A 118 -6.76 -37.57 -8.92
C TRP A 118 -7.06 -39.06 -8.87
N ILE A 119 -6.93 -39.72 -10.01
CA ILE A 119 -7.00 -41.18 -10.19
C ILE A 119 -5.61 -41.67 -10.58
N ASP A 120 -4.92 -42.28 -9.61
CA ASP A 120 -3.61 -42.90 -9.84
C ASP A 120 -3.83 -44.27 -10.52
N ASN A 121 -3.64 -44.31 -11.85
CA ASN A 121 -3.91 -45.49 -12.64
C ASN A 121 -2.81 -46.58 -12.54
N ASN A 122 -1.59 -46.19 -12.17
CA ASN A 122 -0.45 -47.11 -12.04
C ASN A 122 -0.04 -47.36 -10.58
N GLY A 123 -0.66 -46.72 -9.61
CA GLY A 123 -0.45 -46.93 -8.18
C GLY A 123 0.93 -46.43 -7.66
N ASN A 124 1.59 -45.52 -8.39
CA ASN A 124 2.95 -45.09 -8.07
C ASN A 124 2.98 -43.87 -7.09
N GLY A 125 1.83 -43.26 -6.80
CA GLY A 125 1.71 -42.09 -5.91
C GLY A 125 2.30 -40.80 -6.49
N VAL A 126 2.58 -40.74 -7.79
CA VAL A 126 3.12 -39.58 -8.51
C VAL A 126 2.24 -39.27 -9.71
N PHE A 127 1.75 -38.03 -9.85
CA PHE A 127 0.95 -37.64 -11.01
C PHE A 127 1.80 -37.68 -12.29
N ASP A 128 1.40 -38.52 -13.25
CA ASP A 128 2.09 -38.72 -14.52
C ASP A 128 1.13 -38.84 -15.72
N ASN A 129 1.69 -39.13 -16.92
CA ASN A 129 0.95 -39.16 -18.19
C ASN A 129 -0.11 -40.26 -18.31
N VAL A 130 -0.11 -41.28 -17.43
CA VAL A 130 -1.11 -42.35 -17.43
C VAL A 130 -2.26 -42.09 -16.48
N ASP A 131 -2.12 -41.09 -15.60
CA ASP A 131 -3.13 -40.71 -14.63
C ASP A 131 -4.25 -39.87 -15.24
N ARG A 132 -5.35 -39.77 -14.54
CA ARG A 132 -6.52 -39.00 -14.94
C ARG A 132 -7.06 -38.16 -13.78
N LEU A 133 -7.83 -37.14 -14.13
CA LEU A 133 -8.65 -36.39 -13.18
C LEU A 133 -10.12 -36.79 -13.37
N ASP A 134 -10.77 -37.06 -12.28
CA ASP A 134 -12.22 -37.18 -12.18
C ASP A 134 -12.79 -35.77 -11.98
N TYR A 135 -13.26 -35.14 -13.06
CA TYR A 135 -13.73 -33.75 -13.04
C TYR A 135 -14.93 -33.54 -12.12
N ASP A 136 -15.73 -34.59 -11.87
CA ASP A 136 -16.89 -34.51 -10.97
C ASP A 136 -16.47 -34.39 -9.49
N LYS A 137 -15.23 -34.68 -9.17
CA LYS A 137 -14.64 -34.57 -7.83
C LYS A 137 -13.79 -33.33 -7.62
N ILE A 138 -13.70 -32.46 -8.62
CA ILE A 138 -13.03 -31.16 -8.45
C ILE A 138 -13.93 -30.29 -7.58
N SER A 139 -13.42 -29.89 -6.43
CA SER A 139 -14.02 -28.84 -5.61
C SER A 139 -13.30 -27.51 -5.83
N TYR A 140 -13.87 -26.42 -5.29
CA TYR A 140 -13.27 -25.10 -5.46
C TYR A 140 -13.10 -24.44 -4.10
N PHE A 141 -12.04 -23.68 -3.93
CA PHE A 141 -11.79 -22.88 -2.73
C PHE A 141 -11.44 -21.45 -3.10
N THR A 142 -11.46 -20.58 -2.09
CA THR A 142 -11.09 -19.16 -2.18
C THR A 142 -9.82 -18.93 -1.37
N SER A 143 -8.93 -18.09 -1.87
CA SER A 143 -7.82 -17.49 -1.12
C SER A 143 -8.14 -16.02 -0.85
N ALA A 144 -7.97 -15.57 0.39
CA ALA A 144 -8.18 -14.17 0.76
C ALA A 144 -7.12 -13.68 1.76
N ASP A 145 -6.45 -12.61 1.40
CA ASP A 145 -5.51 -11.89 2.27
C ASP A 145 -6.14 -10.56 2.69
N TRP A 146 -6.12 -10.28 3.98
CA TRP A 146 -6.68 -9.08 4.58
C TRP A 146 -5.62 -8.32 5.37
N ALA A 147 -5.62 -7.00 5.27
CA ALA A 147 -4.86 -6.13 6.16
C ALA A 147 -5.77 -4.99 6.66
N MET A 148 -5.76 -4.77 7.97
CA MET A 148 -6.49 -3.69 8.63
C MET A 148 -5.49 -2.76 9.32
N TYR A 149 -5.64 -1.44 9.12
CA TYR A 149 -4.79 -0.41 9.70
C TYR A 149 -5.63 0.47 10.61
N LEU A 150 -5.19 0.61 11.86
CA LEU A 150 -5.67 1.64 12.78
C LEU A 150 -4.64 2.76 12.81
N THR A 151 -5.03 3.94 12.35
CA THR A 151 -4.15 5.08 12.15
C THR A 151 -4.42 6.17 13.18
N TYR A 152 -3.35 6.68 13.77
CA TYR A 152 -3.34 7.90 14.57
C TYR A 152 -2.35 8.90 13.95
N SER A 153 -2.78 10.13 13.73
CA SER A 153 -1.97 11.20 13.15
C SER A 153 -2.11 12.47 13.98
N ILE A 154 -1.01 13.20 14.16
CA ILE A 154 -0.99 14.45 14.90
C ILE A 154 -0.17 15.51 14.18
N LYS A 155 -0.69 16.73 14.12
CA LYS A 155 -0.02 17.96 13.70
C LYS A 155 0.72 18.53 14.91
N VAL A 156 2.00 18.77 14.77
CA VAL A 156 2.83 19.41 15.84
C VAL A 156 2.86 20.91 15.62
N ASP A 157 3.01 21.33 14.37
CA ASP A 157 2.96 22.71 13.91
C ASP A 157 2.53 22.76 12.44
N GLU A 158 2.56 23.93 11.80
CA GLU A 158 2.13 24.11 10.41
C GLU A 158 2.97 23.29 9.41
N ASP A 159 4.23 23.05 9.73
CA ASP A 159 5.21 22.46 8.84
C ASP A 159 5.49 20.99 9.17
N PHE A 160 5.10 20.49 10.34
CA PHE A 160 5.48 19.17 10.82
C PHE A 160 4.33 18.37 11.41
N SER A 161 4.17 17.15 10.92
CA SER A 161 3.25 16.16 11.49
C SER A 161 3.90 14.77 11.55
N TYR A 162 3.37 13.93 12.44
CA TYR A 162 3.73 12.52 12.50
C TYR A 162 2.49 11.65 12.74
N GLY A 163 2.63 10.37 12.46
CA GLY A 163 1.54 9.42 12.65
C GLY A 163 2.06 8.00 12.81
N ALA A 164 1.18 7.13 13.27
CA ALA A 164 1.49 5.72 13.45
C ALA A 164 0.30 4.85 13.08
N ASN A 165 0.59 3.61 12.68
CA ASN A 165 -0.38 2.55 12.47
C ASN A 165 -0.14 1.38 13.40
N ILE A 166 -1.23 0.75 13.83
CA ILE A 166 -1.24 -0.66 14.20
C ILE A 166 -1.89 -1.42 13.05
N LYS A 167 -1.22 -2.46 12.58
CA LYS A 167 -1.63 -3.24 11.42
C LYS A 167 -1.94 -4.68 11.84
N PHE A 168 -3.11 -5.19 11.45
CA PHE A 168 -3.53 -6.55 11.65
C PHE A 168 -3.63 -7.24 10.29
N ILE A 169 -3.06 -8.42 10.18
CA ILE A 169 -3.04 -9.21 8.95
C ILE A 169 -3.76 -10.52 9.22
N ARG A 170 -4.62 -10.92 8.28
CA ARG A 170 -5.21 -12.24 8.21
C ARG A 170 -5.07 -12.79 6.80
N ARG A 171 -4.63 -14.04 6.69
CA ARG A 171 -4.51 -14.75 5.42
C ARG A 171 -5.27 -16.05 5.52
N ASP A 172 -6.10 -16.33 4.52
CA ASP A 172 -6.86 -17.57 4.43
C ASP A 172 -6.53 -18.23 3.07
N LEU A 173 -6.03 -19.47 3.11
CA LEU A 173 -5.66 -20.24 1.94
C LEU A 173 -6.15 -21.68 2.11
N ALA A 174 -7.20 -22.07 1.40
CA ALA A 174 -7.87 -23.34 1.56
C ALA A 174 -8.17 -23.66 3.04
N ASP A 175 -7.55 -24.71 3.57
CA ASP A 175 -7.76 -25.19 4.96
C ASP A 175 -6.80 -24.53 5.97
N GLN A 176 -5.95 -23.59 5.52
CA GLN A 176 -4.92 -22.96 6.34
C GLN A 176 -5.22 -21.48 6.52
N SER A 177 -4.87 -20.96 7.68
CA SER A 177 -4.97 -19.52 7.95
C SER A 177 -3.71 -19.01 8.65
N ALA A 178 -3.46 -17.73 8.50
CA ALA A 178 -2.40 -17.04 9.24
C ALA A 178 -2.89 -15.72 9.80
N ILE A 179 -2.27 -15.29 10.88
CA ILE A 179 -2.49 -13.98 11.50
C ILE A 179 -1.16 -13.28 11.70
N GLY A 180 -1.17 -11.96 11.62
CA GLY A 180 0.01 -11.13 11.86
C GLY A 180 -0.34 -9.78 12.46
N ILE A 181 0.66 -9.16 13.08
CA ILE A 181 0.59 -7.82 13.63
C ILE A 181 1.84 -7.04 13.25
N GLY A 182 1.68 -5.79 12.83
CA GLY A 182 2.77 -4.90 12.44
C GLY A 182 2.55 -3.46 12.90
N PHE A 183 3.59 -2.66 12.81
CA PHE A 183 3.60 -1.26 13.21
C PHE A 183 4.29 -0.41 12.16
N ASP A 184 3.67 0.71 11.80
CA ASP A 184 4.23 1.70 10.89
C ASP A 184 4.32 3.06 11.59
N VAL A 185 5.29 3.89 11.18
CA VAL A 185 5.44 5.26 11.66
C VAL A 185 5.75 6.17 10.49
N GLY A 186 5.00 7.26 10.38
CA GLY A 186 5.16 8.27 9.35
C GLY A 186 5.56 9.62 9.89
N ILE A 187 6.27 10.38 9.06
CA ILE A 187 6.63 11.77 9.28
C ILE A 187 6.34 12.54 7.99
N LEU A 188 5.86 13.75 8.13
CA LEU A 188 5.65 14.68 7.05
C LEU A 188 6.18 16.05 7.45
N TYR A 189 7.00 16.65 6.59
CA TYR A 189 7.65 17.92 6.83
C TYR A 189 7.59 18.83 5.61
N SER A 190 7.27 20.09 5.82
CA SER A 190 7.20 21.13 4.79
C SER A 190 8.21 22.25 5.10
N PRO A 191 9.50 22.11 4.70
CA PRO A 191 10.52 23.12 5.01
C PRO A 191 10.30 24.47 4.33
N PHE A 192 9.51 24.50 3.27
CA PHE A 192 9.14 25.69 2.52
C PHE A 192 7.68 25.57 2.07
N THR A 193 7.05 26.69 1.79
CA THR A 193 5.75 26.73 1.12
C THR A 193 5.82 25.87 -0.15
N ASP A 194 4.82 25.02 -0.37
CA ASP A 194 4.70 24.14 -1.55
C ASP A 194 5.75 23.03 -1.71
N PHE A 195 6.71 22.85 -0.80
CA PHE A 195 7.65 21.74 -0.82
C PHE A 195 7.43 20.80 0.37
N PHE A 196 7.26 19.52 0.08
CA PHE A 196 6.95 18.49 1.06
C PHE A 196 7.94 17.34 1.01
N ILE A 197 8.31 16.86 2.19
CA ILE A 197 9.13 15.66 2.40
C ILE A 197 8.33 14.70 3.28
N GLY A 198 8.16 13.46 2.82
CA GLY A 198 7.52 12.41 3.58
C GLY A 198 8.49 11.28 3.88
N LEU A 199 8.39 10.74 5.08
CA LEU A 199 9.07 9.51 5.50
C LEU A 199 8.04 8.55 6.08
N ASN A 200 8.00 7.31 5.61
CA ASN A 200 7.15 6.26 6.18
C ASN A 200 7.99 5.00 6.39
N GLY A 201 8.13 4.60 7.65
CA GLY A 201 8.70 3.31 8.04
C GLY A 201 7.58 2.30 8.23
N GLN A 202 7.50 1.33 7.33
CA GLN A 202 6.52 0.25 7.36
C GLN A 202 7.14 -0.99 7.99
N ASP A 203 6.34 -1.74 8.75
CA ASP A 203 6.74 -3.00 9.38
C ASP A 203 8.01 -2.86 10.27
N LEU A 204 8.15 -1.72 10.99
CA LEU A 204 9.37 -1.33 11.73
C LEU A 204 9.85 -2.39 12.73
N THR A 205 8.94 -3.16 13.31
CA THR A 205 9.26 -4.22 14.28
C THR A 205 9.43 -5.59 13.63
N THR A 206 9.48 -5.66 12.29
CA THR A 206 9.37 -6.88 11.51
C THR A 206 8.04 -7.59 11.82
N THR A 207 7.10 -7.53 10.90
CA THR A 207 5.77 -8.12 11.10
C THR A 207 5.86 -9.64 11.05
N LEU A 208 5.48 -10.29 12.15
CA LEU A 208 5.38 -11.74 12.25
C LEU A 208 4.01 -12.18 11.73
N VAL A 209 4.00 -13.14 10.80
CA VAL A 209 2.80 -13.80 10.28
C VAL A 209 2.88 -15.28 10.65
N SER A 210 1.99 -15.72 11.53
CA SER A 210 1.96 -17.09 12.06
C SER A 210 0.83 -17.89 11.42
N TRP A 211 1.18 -19.00 10.75
CA TRP A 211 0.26 -19.93 10.13
C TRP A 211 -0.27 -20.98 11.11
N SER A 212 -1.50 -21.45 10.88
CA SER A 212 -2.12 -22.55 11.62
C SER A 212 -1.32 -23.87 11.55
N THR A 213 -0.44 -24.01 10.57
CA THR A 213 0.50 -25.13 10.41
C THR A 213 1.71 -25.05 11.34
N GLY A 214 1.86 -23.97 12.14
CA GLY A 214 3.04 -23.71 12.97
C GLY A 214 4.21 -23.06 12.21
N ARG A 215 4.08 -22.82 10.91
CA ARG A 215 5.06 -22.06 10.14
C ARG A 215 4.93 -20.56 10.44
N ASN A 216 6.05 -19.88 10.53
CA ASN A 216 6.12 -18.43 10.68
C ASN A 216 6.78 -17.79 9.46
N GLU A 217 6.25 -16.65 9.05
CA GLU A 217 6.79 -15.79 8.01
C GLU A 217 7.05 -14.40 8.60
N LEU A 218 8.05 -13.71 8.06
CA LEU A 218 8.40 -12.36 8.51
C LEU A 218 8.30 -11.39 7.33
N ILE A 219 7.69 -10.25 7.56
CA ILE A 219 7.69 -9.12 6.63
C ILE A 219 8.78 -8.17 7.07
N SER A 220 9.78 -7.98 6.21
CA SER A 220 10.92 -7.12 6.51
C SER A 220 10.52 -5.64 6.51
N PRO A 221 11.15 -4.79 7.35
CA PRO A 221 10.93 -3.37 7.33
C PRO A 221 11.18 -2.74 5.96
N THR A 222 10.34 -1.77 5.60
CA THR A 222 10.50 -0.94 4.41
C THR A 222 10.47 0.53 4.83
N MET A 223 11.42 1.33 4.34
CA MET A 223 11.39 2.79 4.48
C MET A 223 11.02 3.41 3.13
N LYS A 224 10.02 4.26 3.14
CA LYS A 224 9.61 5.08 1.99
C LYS A 224 10.01 6.53 2.25
N LEU A 225 10.83 7.09 1.36
CA LEU A 225 11.20 8.51 1.39
C LEU A 225 10.62 9.17 0.17
N GLY A 226 9.77 10.17 0.38
CA GLY A 226 9.09 10.91 -0.68
C GLY A 226 9.39 12.39 -0.66
N SER A 227 9.29 13.03 -1.82
CA SER A 227 9.30 14.48 -1.97
C SER A 227 8.31 14.94 -3.02
N ALA A 228 7.78 16.14 -2.86
CA ALA A 228 6.87 16.76 -3.81
C ALA A 228 7.03 18.28 -3.80
N TYR A 229 6.84 18.89 -4.95
CA TYR A 229 6.82 20.33 -5.09
C TYR A 229 5.56 20.77 -5.86
N PHE A 230 4.84 21.75 -5.34
CA PHE A 230 3.64 22.27 -5.99
C PHE A 230 3.93 23.58 -6.69
N LEU A 231 3.51 23.70 -7.93
CA LEU A 231 3.72 24.85 -8.79
C LEU A 231 2.39 25.32 -9.39
N ASP A 232 2.08 26.59 -9.22
CA ASP A 232 0.96 27.17 -9.97
C ASP A 232 1.37 27.37 -11.43
N PHE A 233 0.63 26.75 -12.35
CA PHE A 233 0.96 26.69 -13.76
C PHE A 233 -0.30 26.67 -14.63
N PHE A 234 -0.40 27.55 -15.61
CA PHE A 234 -1.52 27.64 -16.57
C PHE A 234 -2.93 27.56 -15.95
N GLY A 235 -3.15 28.23 -14.82
CA GLY A 235 -4.46 28.27 -14.14
C GLY A 235 -4.82 26.99 -13.41
N GLY A 236 -3.87 26.10 -13.22
CA GLY A 236 -3.95 24.90 -12.41
C GLY A 236 -2.72 24.74 -11.52
N ARG A 237 -2.66 23.63 -10.81
CA ARG A 237 -1.55 23.28 -9.91
C ARG A 237 -0.83 22.04 -10.43
N PHE A 238 0.47 22.17 -10.70
CA PHE A 238 1.35 21.10 -11.14
C PHE A 238 2.17 20.57 -9.96
N ALA A 239 2.23 19.27 -9.79
CA ALA A 239 2.93 18.62 -8.68
C ALA A 239 3.80 17.45 -9.18
N PRO A 240 5.09 17.65 -9.45
CA PRO A 240 6.05 16.57 -9.58
C PRO A 240 6.29 15.91 -8.23
N THR A 241 6.29 14.58 -8.20
CA THR A 241 6.51 13.75 -7.00
C THR A 241 7.60 12.72 -7.27
N PHE A 242 8.37 12.42 -6.24
CA PHE A 242 9.42 11.42 -6.27
C PHE A 242 9.48 10.67 -4.95
N ASP A 243 9.41 9.34 -4.99
CA ASP A 243 9.56 8.47 -3.83
C ASP A 243 10.64 7.43 -4.09
N VAL A 244 11.24 6.93 -3.02
CA VAL A 244 12.15 5.78 -3.04
C VAL A 244 11.75 4.83 -1.92
N ASP A 245 11.45 3.59 -2.28
CA ASP A 245 11.29 2.49 -1.33
C ASP A 245 12.66 1.88 -1.04
N ILE A 246 13.05 1.88 0.22
CA ILE A 246 14.32 1.32 0.73
C ILE A 246 13.96 0.06 1.51
N ARG A 247 14.30 -1.11 0.95
CA ARG A 247 13.99 -2.41 1.54
C ARG A 247 15.26 -3.10 2.02
N PHE A 248 15.24 -3.60 3.26
CA PHE A 248 16.40 -4.23 3.91
C PHE A 248 16.46 -5.74 3.64
N GLU A 249 16.01 -6.13 2.48
CA GLU A 249 16.09 -7.49 1.98
C GLU A 249 16.77 -7.51 0.61
N ASN A 250 17.63 -8.50 0.39
CA ASN A 250 18.35 -8.65 -0.86
C ASN A 250 17.43 -9.18 -1.96
N ARG A 251 16.67 -8.29 -2.61
CA ARG A 251 15.70 -8.62 -3.68
C ARG A 251 16.38 -8.91 -5.02
N LYS A 252 17.67 -8.58 -5.15
CA LYS A 252 18.46 -8.81 -6.38
C LYS A 252 17.77 -8.32 -7.66
N PHE A 253 17.24 -9.27 -8.44
CA PHE A 253 16.62 -8.98 -9.73
C PHE A 253 15.21 -8.36 -9.64
N ALA A 254 14.58 -8.39 -8.46
CA ALA A 254 13.25 -7.82 -8.22
C ALA A 254 13.29 -6.36 -7.74
N SER A 255 14.44 -5.69 -7.81
CA SER A 255 14.60 -4.28 -7.49
C SER A 255 15.27 -3.53 -8.65
N ILE A 256 15.06 -2.22 -8.74
CA ILE A 256 15.69 -1.39 -9.78
C ILE A 256 17.17 -1.20 -9.51
N ALA A 257 17.56 -0.97 -8.26
CA ALA A 257 18.95 -0.84 -7.84
C ALA A 257 19.20 -1.54 -6.50
N ASN A 258 20.46 -1.98 -6.28
CA ASN A 258 20.88 -2.61 -5.04
C ASN A 258 22.21 -2.02 -4.57
N VAL A 259 22.30 -1.78 -3.26
CA VAL A 259 23.56 -1.38 -2.60
C VAL A 259 23.82 -2.38 -1.47
N GLY A 260 24.59 -3.41 -1.76
CA GLY A 260 24.77 -4.55 -0.86
C GLY A 260 23.45 -5.30 -0.62
N PRO A 261 23.01 -5.48 0.63
CA PRO A 261 21.74 -6.13 0.95
C PRO A 261 20.51 -5.21 0.81
N ILE A 262 20.70 -3.92 0.56
CA ILE A 262 19.65 -2.92 0.47
C ILE A 262 19.15 -2.84 -0.97
N SER A 263 17.84 -2.94 -1.14
CA SER A 263 17.14 -2.73 -2.42
C SER A 263 16.54 -1.35 -2.47
N LEU A 264 16.67 -0.67 -3.61
CA LEU A 264 16.16 0.68 -3.87
C LEU A 264 15.21 0.64 -5.05
N ASP A 265 13.98 1.08 -4.83
CA ASP A 265 12.90 1.06 -5.81
C ASP A 265 12.31 2.48 -5.94
N PRO A 266 12.73 3.26 -6.95
CA PRO A 266 12.23 4.62 -7.19
C PRO A 266 10.85 4.61 -7.85
N HIS A 267 10.04 5.60 -7.47
CA HIS A 267 8.74 5.93 -8.02
C HIS A 267 8.76 7.38 -8.49
N LEU A 268 8.17 7.64 -9.64
CA LEU A 268 8.03 8.97 -10.22
C LEU A 268 6.56 9.26 -10.48
N GLY A 269 6.11 10.45 -10.13
CA GLY A 269 4.75 10.90 -10.38
C GLY A 269 4.71 12.36 -10.83
N MET A 270 3.69 12.68 -11.61
CA MET A 270 3.32 14.04 -11.97
C MET A 270 1.80 14.17 -11.91
N GLU A 271 1.31 15.16 -11.17
CA GLU A 271 -0.11 15.52 -11.13
C GLU A 271 -0.28 16.94 -11.67
N TYR A 272 -1.28 17.12 -12.51
CA TYR A 272 -1.76 18.44 -12.89
C TYR A 272 -3.25 18.54 -12.57
N GLU A 273 -3.59 19.45 -11.67
CA GLU A 273 -4.95 19.70 -11.22
C GLU A 273 -5.42 21.06 -11.75
N PHE A 274 -6.49 21.05 -12.52
CA PHE A 274 -7.08 22.25 -13.10
C PHE A 274 -8.32 22.68 -12.32
N SER A 275 -8.31 23.91 -11.81
CA SER A 275 -9.43 24.57 -11.12
C SER A 275 -10.01 23.75 -9.94
N ASN A 276 -9.20 22.91 -9.29
CA ASN A 276 -9.60 21.98 -8.23
C ASN A 276 -10.80 21.08 -8.66
N LEU A 277 -10.96 20.85 -9.96
CA LEU A 277 -12.08 20.08 -10.52
C LEU A 277 -11.62 18.84 -11.27
N VAL A 278 -10.58 18.95 -12.09
CA VAL A 278 -10.09 17.85 -12.92
C VAL A 278 -8.59 17.68 -12.68
N ALA A 279 -8.16 16.46 -12.46
CA ALA A 279 -6.75 16.11 -12.32
C ALA A 279 -6.33 15.11 -13.40
N LEU A 280 -5.12 15.30 -13.93
CA LEU A 280 -4.44 14.36 -14.82
C LEU A 280 -3.14 13.92 -14.16
N ARG A 281 -2.82 12.64 -14.29
CA ARG A 281 -1.66 12.03 -13.63
C ARG A 281 -0.88 11.13 -14.56
N LEU A 282 0.41 11.12 -14.35
CA LEU A 282 1.36 10.22 -15.01
C LEU A 282 2.29 9.66 -13.94
N GLY A 283 2.56 8.36 -13.97
CA GLY A 283 3.42 7.71 -12.99
C GLY A 283 4.29 6.62 -13.59
N TYR A 284 5.37 6.32 -12.88
CA TYR A 284 6.26 5.20 -13.15
C TYR A 284 6.71 4.57 -11.82
N ASN A 285 6.67 3.25 -11.71
CA ASN A 285 6.92 2.54 -10.47
C ASN A 285 8.09 1.54 -10.55
N ASP A 286 8.35 0.89 -9.40
CA ASP A 286 9.40 -0.10 -9.19
C ASP A 286 9.28 -1.35 -10.07
N VAL A 287 8.07 -1.77 -10.42
CA VAL A 287 7.83 -2.91 -11.32
C VAL A 287 7.88 -2.52 -12.80
N LYS A 288 8.46 -1.33 -13.11
CA LYS A 288 8.61 -0.80 -14.49
C LYS A 288 7.27 -0.61 -15.19
N GLN A 289 6.25 -0.26 -14.45
CA GLN A 289 4.91 -0.01 -14.94
C GLN A 289 4.72 1.49 -15.15
N VAL A 290 4.22 1.86 -16.32
CA VAL A 290 3.73 3.21 -16.60
C VAL A 290 2.26 3.28 -16.22
N SER A 291 1.87 4.27 -15.43
CA SER A 291 0.50 4.53 -15.04
C SER A 291 0.02 5.88 -15.54
N ILE A 292 -1.25 5.95 -15.90
CA ILE A 292 -1.95 7.16 -16.28
C ILE A 292 -3.19 7.26 -15.41
N GLY A 293 -3.47 8.44 -14.87
CA GLY A 293 -4.62 8.68 -14.02
C GLY A 293 -5.43 9.89 -14.44
N ALA A 294 -6.72 9.85 -14.14
CA ALA A 294 -7.62 11.00 -14.25
C ALA A 294 -8.48 11.08 -12.99
N GLY A 295 -8.76 12.29 -12.53
CA GLY A 295 -9.62 12.55 -11.37
C GLY A 295 -10.65 13.62 -11.66
N VAL A 296 -11.82 13.50 -11.07
CA VAL A 296 -12.87 14.53 -11.03
C VAL A 296 -13.19 14.79 -9.58
N HIS A 297 -13.00 16.03 -9.14
CA HIS A 297 -13.19 16.47 -7.78
C HIS A 297 -14.45 17.32 -7.68
N LEU A 298 -15.48 16.76 -7.09
CA LEU A 298 -16.73 17.45 -6.79
C LEU A 298 -16.75 17.83 -5.31
N ARG A 299 -17.65 18.73 -4.94
CA ARG A 299 -17.70 19.25 -3.56
C ARG A 299 -17.74 18.18 -2.46
N LYS A 300 -18.42 17.04 -2.70
CA LYS A 300 -18.61 15.97 -1.69
C LYS A 300 -18.16 14.59 -2.19
N LEU A 301 -17.67 14.51 -3.42
CA LEU A 301 -17.33 13.25 -4.07
C LEU A 301 -16.16 13.47 -5.02
N ASP A 302 -15.09 12.75 -4.82
CA ASP A 302 -14.02 12.63 -5.78
C ASP A 302 -14.06 11.23 -6.42
N ILE A 303 -13.81 11.21 -7.72
CA ILE A 303 -13.74 10.00 -8.52
C ILE A 303 -12.38 9.98 -9.19
N ASP A 304 -11.57 8.99 -8.86
CA ASP A 304 -10.25 8.80 -9.47
C ASP A 304 -10.20 7.47 -10.21
N TYR A 305 -9.69 7.51 -11.41
CA TYR A 305 -9.40 6.36 -12.24
C TYR A 305 -7.90 6.31 -12.55
N SER A 306 -7.32 5.13 -12.49
CA SER A 306 -5.97 4.91 -13.00
C SER A 306 -5.88 3.65 -13.84
N PHE A 307 -5.13 3.77 -14.91
CA PHE A 307 -4.76 2.70 -15.81
C PHE A 307 -3.25 2.48 -15.71
N ALA A 308 -2.82 1.23 -15.68
CA ALA A 308 -1.41 0.93 -15.68
C ALA A 308 -1.10 -0.26 -16.59
N ARG A 309 0.01 -0.12 -17.33
CA ARG A 309 0.50 -1.12 -18.25
C ARG A 309 1.87 -1.62 -17.84
N PHE A 310 2.03 -2.93 -17.78
CA PHE A 310 3.34 -3.56 -17.59
C PHE A 310 4.17 -3.46 -18.88
N GLY A 311 5.49 -3.26 -18.73
CA GLY A 311 6.43 -3.27 -19.86
C GLY A 311 6.51 -4.63 -20.56
N ASN A 312 6.16 -5.71 -19.88
CA ASN A 312 6.03 -7.06 -20.47
C ASN A 312 4.57 -7.30 -20.90
N ARG A 313 4.35 -7.59 -22.19
CA ARG A 313 3.02 -7.81 -22.78
C ARG A 313 2.31 -9.08 -22.31
N GLU A 314 2.97 -9.93 -21.56
CA GLU A 314 2.39 -11.19 -21.04
C GLU A 314 1.52 -10.96 -19.79
N LEU A 315 1.65 -9.81 -19.14
CA LEU A 315 0.82 -9.40 -18.00
C LEU A 315 -0.23 -8.42 -18.49
N ASP A 316 -1.47 -8.68 -18.13
CA ASP A 316 -2.61 -7.88 -18.53
C ASP A 316 -2.59 -6.47 -17.90
N ASP A 317 -3.29 -5.53 -18.57
CA ASP A 317 -3.44 -4.16 -18.10
C ASP A 317 -4.25 -4.14 -16.79
N THR A 318 -4.05 -3.11 -15.96
CA THR A 318 -4.73 -2.96 -14.67
C THR A 318 -5.61 -1.72 -14.69
N HIS A 319 -6.85 -1.86 -14.26
CA HIS A 319 -7.84 -0.79 -14.17
C HIS A 319 -8.27 -0.59 -12.73
N ARG A 320 -8.16 0.63 -12.22
CA ARG A 320 -8.49 0.96 -10.84
C ARG A 320 -9.43 2.13 -10.78
N ILE A 321 -10.46 2.00 -9.99
CA ILE A 321 -11.40 3.08 -9.72
C ILE A 321 -11.49 3.30 -8.21
N SER A 322 -11.45 4.54 -7.78
CA SER A 322 -11.71 4.91 -6.39
C SER A 322 -12.70 6.05 -6.26
N LEU A 323 -13.50 5.97 -5.21
CA LEU A 323 -14.51 6.95 -4.85
C LEU A 323 -14.18 7.46 -3.45
N ARG A 324 -14.04 8.79 -3.29
CA ARG A 324 -13.86 9.44 -2.00
C ARG A 324 -15.07 10.32 -1.70
N PHE A 325 -15.77 10.00 -0.63
CA PHE A 325 -16.88 10.75 -0.12
C PHE A 325 -16.41 11.65 1.02
N ILE A 326 -16.69 12.96 0.93
CA ILE A 326 -16.29 13.97 1.91
C ILE A 326 -17.55 14.48 2.60
N LEU A 327 -17.64 14.31 3.94
CA LEU A 327 -18.76 14.80 4.73
C LEU A 327 -18.57 16.30 5.02
N GLN A 328 -18.70 17.13 3.97
CA GLN A 328 -18.47 18.56 4.01
C GLN A 328 -19.68 19.30 4.58
N GLU A 329 -19.82 19.24 5.92
CA GLU A 329 -20.81 19.99 6.70
C GLU A 329 -20.08 20.76 7.81
N GLU A 330 -20.53 21.98 8.15
CA GLU A 330 -19.88 22.85 9.15
C GLU A 330 -19.64 22.16 10.50
N ARG A 331 -20.57 21.33 10.95
CA ARG A 331 -20.45 20.58 12.23
C ARG A 331 -19.32 19.54 12.24
N TYR A 332 -18.80 19.17 11.07
CA TYR A 332 -17.73 18.18 10.91
C TYR A 332 -16.42 18.80 10.46
N LEU A 333 -16.39 20.11 10.22
CA LEU A 333 -15.16 20.82 9.92
C LEU A 333 -14.20 20.70 11.10
N ARG A 334 -12.94 20.43 10.81
CA ARG A 334 -11.86 20.48 11.82
C ARG A 334 -11.96 21.78 12.58
N SER A 335 -12.00 21.71 13.91
CA SER A 335 -12.02 22.91 14.76
C SER A 335 -10.75 23.74 14.50
N PRO A 336 -10.86 25.05 14.24
CA PRO A 336 -9.68 25.92 14.30
C PRO A 336 -9.13 25.93 15.74
N GLU A 337 -7.85 26.20 15.89
CA GLU A 337 -7.19 26.39 17.17
C GLU A 337 -7.85 27.49 18.01
#